data_ca60b2f5ac66d93b63c3c85f90b7d2a7
#
_entry.id   ca60b2f5ac66d93b63c3c85f90b7d2a7
#
_cell.length_a   1.000
_cell.length_b   1.000
_cell.length_c   1.000
_cell.angle_alpha   90.00
_cell.angle_beta   90.00
_cell.angle_gamma   90.00
#
_symmetry.space_group_name_H-M   'P 1'
#
loop_
_entity.id
_entity.type
_entity.pdbx_description
1 polymer ?
#
loop_
_entity_poly.entity_id
_entity_poly.type
_entity_poly.pdbx_seq_one_letter_code
_entity_poly.pdbx_strand_id
1 'polypeptide(L)'
;MRSLFVSKFRYYLVFFSVCFAFGSLGGRLIWLQVFEAERFSNVAEGARKNFSTIKARRGDIVDAKGNLLATTRSVVEVGLDPHSVVDSDQHKWQTLSAYLGIPEEDIVKAVNTKTRRSVIDPEIARDVRWIKLKEEVDEGTYRKIQELRIKGVYGNFKHSRLYPNRNLASHILGFVNKEDVAAMGVERFADYYLKGQDGWRESEKDGRRREMPQHRSMEIKANDGLNVELSIDRRIQDIVEQELSSLVGEFDPLSASIIVSDPKSGYILALANAPDFDPNLFNKAELAHQRNRALSDLYEPGSTFKIVAVGGAMNEGLVATSDIIDCSKSTVRRGNRNLRLPSDHHPLGKISVSKVVQKSSNRGAARLGILLGSQRLYEYCLAFGFGQKTNFGIGGERQGTLHAPSRWDGLTITRLPIGHAVSVTPMQIHASMACVANDGVLMKPQFISRVFDQAGKTIVPFDPKPVRKVISTRVSRELSAMLESVVTKEGTARRAEIEGFSVAGKTGTTQKLIDGKYSNRHHVASFVGYFPAHDPKVVITVVVDEPKMSNGLLGYGGVVAAPSFQRVGKGIISYWGLKPESKSQMVASRAELKERAL
;
A
#
# COMPACT_ATOMS: atom_id res chain seq x y z
N MET A 1 -69.46 73.03 35.61
CA MET A 1 -68.04 72.71 35.69
C MET A 1 -67.77 71.84 36.90
N ARG A 2 -67.59 70.54 36.76
CA ARG A 2 -67.21 69.65 37.88
C ARG A 2 -65.68 69.74 38.00
N SER A 3 -65.19 70.39 39.08
CA SER A 3 -63.79 70.39 39.42
C SER A 3 -63.37 68.98 39.81
N LEU A 4 -62.51 68.39 39.04
CA LEU A 4 -61.86 67.12 39.36
C LEU A 4 -60.88 67.36 40.54
N PHE A 5 -61.41 67.21 41.77
CA PHE A 5 -60.56 67.15 42.97
C PHE A 5 -59.72 65.87 42.90
N VAL A 6 -58.54 65.93 42.32
CA VAL A 6 -57.55 64.85 42.48
C VAL A 6 -57.09 64.89 43.95
N SER A 7 -57.44 63.87 44.72
CA SER A 7 -56.96 63.74 46.11
C SER A 7 -55.45 63.82 46.20
N LYS A 8 -54.92 64.73 47.01
CA LYS A 8 -53.49 64.90 47.25
C LYS A 8 -52.80 63.56 47.58
N PHE A 9 -53.52 62.67 48.25
CA PHE A 9 -53.09 61.33 48.56
C PHE A 9 -52.81 60.49 47.30
N ARG A 10 -53.70 60.54 46.29
CA ARG A 10 -53.46 59.82 45.03
C ARG A 10 -52.31 60.39 44.23
N TYR A 11 -52.12 61.71 44.28
CA TYR A 11 -50.94 62.34 43.67
C TYR A 11 -49.62 61.87 44.30
N TYR A 12 -49.57 61.89 45.63
CA TYR A 12 -48.36 61.43 46.34
C TYR A 12 -48.11 59.92 46.16
N LEU A 13 -49.15 59.11 46.12
CA LEU A 13 -49.07 57.67 45.87
C LEU A 13 -48.47 57.39 44.49
N VAL A 14 -48.96 58.08 43.46
CA VAL A 14 -48.39 57.94 42.10
C VAL A 14 -46.94 58.46 42.07
N PHE A 15 -46.68 59.60 42.64
CA PHE A 15 -45.34 60.18 42.71
C PHE A 15 -44.34 59.24 43.38
N PHE A 16 -44.68 58.72 44.56
CA PHE A 16 -43.81 57.79 45.27
C PHE A 16 -43.65 56.45 44.53
N SER A 17 -44.73 55.95 43.87
CA SER A 17 -44.63 54.75 43.06
C SER A 17 -43.71 54.92 41.85
N VAL A 18 -43.74 56.07 41.20
CA VAL A 18 -42.83 56.40 40.08
C VAL A 18 -41.37 56.54 40.61
N CYS A 19 -41.17 57.28 41.73
CA CYS A 19 -39.84 57.40 42.34
C CYS A 19 -39.27 56.02 42.76
N PHE A 20 -40.12 55.17 43.36
CA PHE A 20 -39.69 53.80 43.71
C PHE A 20 -39.37 52.96 42.50
N ALA A 21 -40.14 53.03 41.40
CA ALA A 21 -39.88 52.34 40.17
C ALA A 21 -38.53 52.79 39.53
N PHE A 22 -38.28 54.10 39.46
CA PHE A 22 -36.98 54.62 38.97
C PHE A 22 -35.82 54.28 39.90
N GLY A 23 -36.01 54.34 41.24
CA GLY A 23 -35.02 53.94 42.24
C GLY A 23 -34.65 52.45 42.13
N SER A 24 -35.66 51.57 41.94
CA SER A 24 -35.41 50.15 41.75
C SER A 24 -34.72 49.85 40.42
N LEU A 25 -35.08 50.53 39.33
CA LEU A 25 -34.42 50.47 38.04
C LEU A 25 -32.96 50.94 38.15
N GLY A 26 -32.69 52.07 38.82
CA GLY A 26 -31.37 52.59 39.09
C GLY A 26 -30.53 51.60 39.91
N GLY A 27 -31.10 51.09 41.01
CA GLY A 27 -30.44 50.04 41.81
C GLY A 27 -30.14 48.78 41.02
N ARG A 28 -31.04 48.34 40.14
CA ARG A 28 -30.82 47.20 39.26
C ARG A 28 -29.71 47.47 38.21
N LEU A 29 -29.68 48.68 37.68
CA LEU A 29 -28.60 49.08 36.74
C LEU A 29 -27.25 49.10 37.42
N ILE A 30 -27.15 49.67 38.64
CA ILE A 30 -25.92 49.66 39.42
C ILE A 30 -25.48 48.22 39.73
N TRP A 31 -26.41 47.37 40.15
CA TRP A 31 -26.11 45.95 40.36
C TRP A 31 -25.56 45.29 39.14
N LEU A 32 -26.15 45.45 37.96
CA LEU A 32 -25.72 44.84 36.69
C LEU A 32 -24.38 45.42 36.22
N GLN A 33 -24.16 46.74 36.38
CA GLN A 33 -22.96 47.41 35.88
C GLN A 33 -21.76 47.34 36.82
N VAL A 34 -21.96 47.15 38.14
CA VAL A 34 -20.87 47.10 39.10
C VAL A 34 -20.61 45.66 39.57
N PHE A 35 -21.63 44.97 40.04
CA PHE A 35 -21.48 43.64 40.67
C PHE A 35 -21.47 42.47 39.67
N GLU A 36 -22.20 42.60 38.55
CA GLU A 36 -22.27 41.56 37.53
C GLU A 36 -21.48 41.94 36.26
N ALA A 37 -20.85 43.11 36.22
CA ALA A 37 -20.14 43.59 35.02
C ALA A 37 -19.08 42.61 34.51
N GLU A 38 -18.24 42.09 35.41
CA GLU A 38 -17.18 41.15 35.07
C GLU A 38 -17.71 39.84 34.52
N ARG A 39 -18.80 39.32 35.12
CA ARG A 39 -19.47 38.12 34.66
C ARG A 39 -20.04 38.28 33.23
N PHE A 40 -20.74 39.40 32.99
CA PHE A 40 -21.29 39.66 31.64
C PHE A 40 -20.19 40.00 30.63
N SER A 41 -19.11 40.67 31.03
CA SER A 41 -17.93 40.88 30.18
C SER A 41 -17.30 39.57 29.77
N ASN A 42 -17.07 38.66 30.70
CA ASN A 42 -16.49 37.34 30.43
C ASN A 42 -17.38 36.48 29.52
N VAL A 43 -18.71 36.50 29.69
CA VAL A 43 -19.69 35.84 28.84
C VAL A 43 -19.68 36.44 27.42
N ALA A 44 -19.65 37.77 27.32
CA ALA A 44 -19.61 38.48 26.04
C ALA A 44 -18.27 38.25 25.31
N GLU A 45 -17.14 38.26 26.01
CA GLU A 45 -15.84 37.92 25.45
C GLU A 45 -15.80 36.47 24.97
N GLY A 46 -16.28 35.51 25.77
CA GLY A 46 -16.40 34.12 25.40
C GLY A 46 -17.28 33.90 24.16
N ALA A 47 -18.36 34.68 24.03
CA ALA A 47 -19.25 34.62 22.85
C ALA A 47 -18.61 35.24 21.58
N ARG A 48 -17.69 36.19 21.75
CA ARG A 48 -16.96 36.83 20.63
C ARG A 48 -15.74 36.03 20.20
N LYS A 49 -15.03 35.40 21.16
CA LYS A 49 -13.83 34.62 20.88
C LYS A 49 -14.16 33.44 19.95
N ASN A 50 -13.37 33.28 18.90
CA ASN A 50 -13.45 32.20 17.95
C ASN A 50 -12.09 31.55 17.77
N PHE A 51 -12.04 30.26 18.11
CA PHE A 51 -10.87 29.44 17.82
C PHE A 51 -11.10 28.72 16.50
N SER A 52 -10.24 28.96 15.53
CA SER A 52 -10.24 28.26 14.25
C SER A 52 -8.95 27.48 14.06
N THR A 53 -9.06 26.22 13.70
CA THR A 53 -7.92 25.38 13.35
C THR A 53 -7.44 25.75 11.95
N ILE A 54 -6.13 25.98 11.82
CA ILE A 54 -5.44 26.15 10.55
C ILE A 54 -4.87 24.78 10.19
N LYS A 55 -5.48 24.11 9.21
CA LYS A 55 -5.06 22.77 8.81
C LYS A 55 -3.68 22.80 8.16
N ALA A 56 -2.79 21.91 8.60
CA ALA A 56 -1.52 21.65 7.94
C ALA A 56 -1.76 20.94 6.58
N ARG A 57 -0.96 21.29 5.59
CA ARG A 57 -0.93 20.55 4.33
C ARG A 57 -0.19 19.24 4.53
N ARG A 58 -0.80 18.13 4.14
CA ARG A 58 -0.14 16.82 4.15
C ARG A 58 0.96 16.78 3.09
N GLY A 59 2.16 16.30 3.46
CA GLY A 59 3.33 16.24 2.60
C GLY A 59 3.11 15.38 1.35
N ASP A 60 3.93 15.59 0.34
CA ASP A 60 3.87 14.89 -0.93
C ASP A 60 4.57 13.53 -0.84
N ILE A 61 4.12 12.57 -1.66
CA ILE A 61 4.81 11.29 -1.87
C ILE A 61 5.33 11.30 -3.30
N VAL A 62 6.62 11.08 -3.45
CA VAL A 62 7.30 11.05 -4.76
C VAL A 62 7.99 9.71 -4.99
N ASP A 63 8.27 9.39 -6.25
CA ASP A 63 9.06 8.23 -6.64
C ASP A 63 10.58 8.49 -6.47
N ALA A 64 11.41 7.50 -6.76
CA ALA A 64 12.87 7.58 -6.68
C ALA A 64 13.51 8.65 -7.60
N LYS A 65 12.74 9.25 -8.52
CA LYS A 65 13.17 10.32 -9.44
C LYS A 65 12.48 11.65 -9.18
N GLY A 66 11.73 11.76 -8.08
CA GLY A 66 11.01 12.97 -7.72
C GLY A 66 9.68 13.16 -8.45
N ASN A 67 9.19 12.16 -9.21
CA ASN A 67 7.87 12.23 -9.83
C ASN A 67 6.77 12.09 -8.78
N LEU A 68 5.75 12.93 -8.87
CA LEU A 68 4.66 12.99 -7.92
C LEU A 68 3.77 11.75 -8.01
N LEU A 69 3.58 11.06 -6.88
CA LEU A 69 2.70 9.91 -6.71
C LEU A 69 1.45 10.24 -5.89
N ALA A 70 1.57 11.06 -4.85
CA ALA A 70 0.44 11.57 -4.08
C ALA A 70 0.72 13.00 -3.61
N THR A 71 -0.29 13.86 -3.67
CA THR A 71 -0.20 15.27 -3.26
C THR A 71 -1.46 15.72 -2.54
N THR A 72 -1.37 16.87 -1.88
CA THR A 72 -2.51 17.53 -1.24
C THR A 72 -2.84 18.81 -2.02
N ARG A 73 -4.08 18.90 -2.48
CA ARG A 73 -4.59 20.12 -3.15
C ARG A 73 -5.58 20.85 -2.25
N SER A 74 -5.63 22.17 -2.41
CA SER A 74 -6.69 22.98 -1.85
C SER A 74 -7.95 22.83 -2.69
N VAL A 75 -9.06 22.56 -2.05
CA VAL A 75 -10.39 22.46 -2.66
C VAL A 75 -11.40 23.22 -1.83
N VAL A 76 -12.53 23.55 -2.41
CA VAL A 76 -13.63 24.24 -1.74
C VAL A 76 -14.84 23.32 -1.68
N GLU A 77 -15.31 23.06 -0.47
CA GLU A 77 -16.60 22.43 -0.24
C GLU A 77 -17.68 23.50 -0.35
N VAL A 78 -18.46 23.46 -1.43
CA VAL A 78 -19.52 24.44 -1.69
C VAL A 78 -20.85 23.93 -1.17
N GLY A 79 -21.54 24.80 -0.46
CA GLY A 79 -22.89 24.53 0.04
C GLY A 79 -23.70 25.82 0.17
N LEU A 80 -24.89 25.68 0.69
CA LEU A 80 -25.80 26.80 0.89
C LEU A 80 -26.47 26.79 2.26
N ASP A 81 -26.83 27.99 2.74
CA ASP A 81 -27.75 28.20 3.86
C ASP A 81 -29.16 28.44 3.29
N PRO A 82 -30.11 27.50 3.44
CA PRO A 82 -31.45 27.63 2.90
C PRO A 82 -32.26 28.83 3.44
N HIS A 83 -31.87 29.37 4.61
CA HIS A 83 -32.52 30.52 5.21
C HIS A 83 -32.00 31.86 4.71
N SER A 84 -30.82 31.86 4.09
CA SER A 84 -30.17 33.08 3.58
C SER A 84 -30.40 33.30 2.08
N VAL A 85 -30.89 32.29 1.38
CA VAL A 85 -31.23 32.36 -0.05
C VAL A 85 -32.42 33.29 -0.30
N VAL A 86 -32.37 34.05 -1.39
CA VAL A 86 -33.44 34.97 -1.81
C VAL A 86 -34.00 34.55 -3.18
N ASP A 87 -35.32 34.72 -3.36
CA ASP A 87 -36.00 34.27 -4.59
C ASP A 87 -35.50 34.99 -5.84
N SER A 88 -34.99 36.22 -5.71
CA SER A 88 -34.39 36.99 -6.81
C SER A 88 -33.16 36.31 -7.44
N ASP A 89 -32.53 35.35 -6.77
CA ASP A 89 -31.36 34.65 -7.26
C ASP A 89 -31.68 33.36 -8.06
N GLN A 90 -32.95 32.98 -8.18
CA GLN A 90 -33.37 31.75 -8.88
C GLN A 90 -32.87 31.66 -10.31
N HIS A 91 -32.82 32.77 -11.06
CA HIS A 91 -32.33 32.82 -12.42
C HIS A 91 -30.83 32.43 -12.55
N LYS A 92 -30.09 32.34 -11.43
CA LYS A 92 -28.66 31.97 -11.38
C LYS A 92 -28.46 30.46 -11.11
N TRP A 93 -29.51 29.71 -10.77
CA TRP A 93 -29.39 28.28 -10.43
C TRP A 93 -28.83 27.46 -11.59
N GLN A 94 -29.28 27.72 -12.80
CA GLN A 94 -28.78 27.06 -13.99
C GLN A 94 -27.26 27.25 -14.16
N THR A 95 -26.76 28.48 -13.95
CA THR A 95 -25.32 28.76 -14.03
C THR A 95 -24.55 28.10 -12.88
N LEU A 96 -25.11 28.12 -11.66
CA LEU A 96 -24.52 27.44 -10.50
C LEU A 96 -24.47 25.92 -10.71
N SER A 97 -25.56 25.33 -11.22
CA SER A 97 -25.66 23.92 -11.61
C SER A 97 -24.54 23.55 -12.61
N ALA A 98 -24.34 24.35 -13.65
CA ALA A 98 -23.30 24.14 -14.65
C ALA A 98 -21.88 24.19 -14.03
N TYR A 99 -21.60 25.16 -13.16
CA TYR A 99 -20.29 25.28 -12.49
C TYR A 99 -20.04 24.13 -11.50
N LEU A 100 -21.06 23.67 -10.78
CA LEU A 100 -20.93 22.57 -9.84
C LEU A 100 -21.01 21.20 -10.51
N GLY A 101 -21.53 21.12 -11.75
CA GLY A 101 -21.76 19.84 -12.43
C GLY A 101 -22.76 18.95 -11.67
N ILE A 102 -23.84 19.55 -11.12
CA ILE A 102 -24.94 18.86 -10.43
C ILE A 102 -26.27 19.28 -11.05
N PRO A 103 -27.33 18.46 -11.00
CA PRO A 103 -28.65 18.83 -11.47
C PRO A 103 -29.20 20.07 -10.75
N GLU A 104 -29.88 20.95 -11.49
CA GLU A 104 -30.52 22.14 -10.89
C GLU A 104 -31.58 21.74 -9.84
N GLU A 105 -32.27 20.61 -10.02
CA GLU A 105 -33.23 20.06 -9.09
C GLU A 105 -32.62 19.82 -7.70
N ASP A 106 -31.35 19.39 -7.61
CA ASP A 106 -30.67 19.18 -6.35
C ASP A 106 -30.42 20.52 -5.61
N ILE A 107 -30.15 21.59 -6.34
CA ILE A 107 -30.03 22.94 -5.78
C ILE A 107 -31.37 23.40 -5.23
N VAL A 108 -32.44 23.27 -6.02
CA VAL A 108 -33.82 23.64 -5.60
C VAL A 108 -34.25 22.83 -4.38
N LYS A 109 -33.99 21.53 -4.35
CA LYS A 109 -34.24 20.66 -3.20
C LYS A 109 -33.48 21.13 -1.96
N ALA A 110 -32.22 21.50 -2.11
CA ALA A 110 -31.40 22.00 -1.01
C ALA A 110 -31.95 23.32 -0.47
N VAL A 111 -32.35 24.27 -1.34
CA VAL A 111 -32.96 25.55 -0.93
C VAL A 111 -34.26 25.35 -0.14
N ASN A 112 -35.07 24.38 -0.52
CA ASN A 112 -36.35 24.08 0.13
C ASN A 112 -36.18 23.28 1.45
N THR A 113 -35.02 22.74 1.75
CA THR A 113 -34.76 21.95 2.96
C THR A 113 -34.36 22.85 4.14
N LYS A 114 -35.30 23.61 4.69
CA LYS A 114 -35.06 24.59 5.78
C LYS A 114 -34.97 23.94 7.17
N THR A 115 -35.62 22.80 7.36
CA THR A 115 -35.63 22.09 8.65
C THR A 115 -35.33 20.60 8.46
N ARG A 116 -34.71 19.98 9.44
CA ARG A 116 -34.46 18.54 9.48
C ARG A 116 -34.92 17.98 10.82
N ARG A 117 -35.70 16.90 10.78
CA ARG A 117 -36.11 16.20 12.00
C ARG A 117 -34.91 15.41 12.55
N SER A 118 -34.77 15.41 13.88
CA SER A 118 -33.74 14.61 14.54
C SER A 118 -34.00 13.13 14.31
N VAL A 119 -32.92 12.35 14.09
CA VAL A 119 -33.00 10.88 13.97
C VAL A 119 -33.28 10.23 15.33
N ILE A 120 -32.88 10.90 16.43
CA ILE A 120 -33.02 10.38 17.80
C ILE A 120 -34.42 10.73 18.35
N ASP A 121 -34.95 11.92 18.03
CA ASP A 121 -36.28 12.38 18.44
C ASP A 121 -36.94 13.08 17.26
N PRO A 122 -37.88 12.39 16.56
CA PRO A 122 -38.55 12.92 15.36
C PRO A 122 -39.46 14.14 15.63
N GLU A 123 -39.81 14.42 16.89
CA GLU A 123 -40.61 15.61 17.24
C GLU A 123 -39.75 16.88 17.26
N ILE A 124 -38.43 16.76 17.37
CA ILE A 124 -37.51 17.89 17.36
C ILE A 124 -37.09 18.21 15.94
N ALA A 125 -37.62 19.29 15.38
CA ALA A 125 -37.15 19.87 14.13
C ALA A 125 -36.02 20.89 14.42
N ARG A 126 -34.88 20.76 13.73
CA ARG A 126 -33.77 21.70 13.81
C ARG A 126 -33.64 22.48 12.50
N ASP A 127 -33.36 23.77 12.61
CA ASP A 127 -33.01 24.58 11.44
C ASP A 127 -31.73 24.08 10.76
N VAL A 128 -31.80 23.93 9.45
CA VAL A 128 -30.67 23.57 8.63
C VAL A 128 -30.03 24.88 8.12
N ARG A 129 -28.80 25.14 8.56
CA ARG A 129 -28.01 26.33 8.17
C ARG A 129 -26.94 26.04 7.16
N TRP A 130 -26.70 24.76 6.84
CA TRP A 130 -25.73 24.33 5.85
C TRP A 130 -26.17 23.04 5.15
N ILE A 131 -26.24 23.10 3.83
CA ILE A 131 -26.42 21.93 2.97
C ILE A 131 -25.29 21.91 1.97
N LYS A 132 -24.51 20.84 1.99
CA LYS A 132 -23.42 20.61 1.02
C LYS A 132 -24.02 20.35 -0.37
N LEU A 133 -23.56 21.10 -1.37
CA LEU A 133 -23.90 20.93 -2.79
C LEU A 133 -22.83 20.10 -3.51
N LYS A 134 -21.56 20.47 -3.33
CA LYS A 134 -20.42 19.79 -3.94
C LYS A 134 -19.24 19.74 -2.97
N GLU A 135 -18.59 18.59 -2.89
CA GLU A 135 -17.53 18.34 -1.89
C GLU A 135 -16.17 18.90 -2.32
N GLU A 136 -15.84 18.79 -3.60
CA GLU A 136 -14.55 19.21 -4.15
C GLU A 136 -14.77 20.08 -5.37
N VAL A 137 -14.61 21.38 -5.20
CA VAL A 137 -14.62 22.39 -6.24
C VAL A 137 -13.24 23.03 -6.27
N ASP A 138 -12.66 23.18 -7.46
CA ASP A 138 -11.40 23.90 -7.59
C ASP A 138 -11.58 25.39 -7.31
N GLU A 139 -10.51 26.05 -6.85
CA GLU A 139 -10.55 27.46 -6.47
C GLU A 139 -10.94 28.41 -7.64
N GLY A 140 -10.57 28.05 -8.89
CA GLY A 140 -10.91 28.84 -10.06
C GLY A 140 -12.42 28.81 -10.33
N THR A 141 -13.02 27.63 -10.27
CA THR A 141 -14.47 27.45 -10.39
C THR A 141 -15.19 28.13 -9.22
N TYR A 142 -14.66 28.01 -8.00
CA TYR A 142 -15.27 28.69 -6.84
C TYR A 142 -15.26 30.20 -6.96
N ARG A 143 -14.20 30.84 -7.52
CA ARG A 143 -14.19 32.28 -7.80
C ARG A 143 -15.32 32.68 -8.75
N LYS A 144 -15.57 31.90 -9.81
CA LYS A 144 -16.71 32.14 -10.72
C LYS A 144 -18.05 32.02 -9.99
N ILE A 145 -18.18 31.08 -9.05
CA ILE A 145 -19.38 30.95 -8.21
C ILE A 145 -19.55 32.18 -7.31
N GLN A 146 -18.48 32.70 -6.71
CA GLN A 146 -18.52 33.92 -5.90
C GLN A 146 -18.94 35.16 -6.71
N GLU A 147 -18.52 35.26 -7.99
CA GLU A 147 -18.89 36.35 -8.91
C GLU A 147 -20.41 36.38 -9.17
N LEU A 148 -21.11 35.24 -9.09
CA LEU A 148 -22.57 35.19 -9.19
C LEU A 148 -23.28 35.94 -8.05
N ARG A 149 -22.59 36.18 -6.92
CA ARG A 149 -23.11 36.87 -5.73
C ARG A 149 -24.44 36.32 -5.24
N ILE A 150 -24.61 34.99 -5.25
CA ILE A 150 -25.81 34.32 -4.76
C ILE A 150 -25.79 34.36 -3.24
N LYS A 151 -26.83 34.95 -2.63
CA LYS A 151 -26.93 35.00 -1.18
C LYS A 151 -27.14 33.58 -0.62
N GLY A 152 -26.44 33.26 0.45
CA GLY A 152 -26.54 31.97 1.10
C GLY A 152 -25.63 30.87 0.52
N VAL A 153 -25.04 31.08 -0.67
CA VAL A 153 -24.04 30.14 -1.24
C VAL A 153 -22.65 30.57 -0.79
N TYR A 154 -21.92 29.65 -0.15
CA TYR A 154 -20.54 29.87 0.29
C TYR A 154 -19.74 28.57 0.27
N GLY A 155 -18.43 28.68 0.43
CA GLY A 155 -17.51 27.55 0.40
C GLY A 155 -16.58 27.52 1.60
N ASN A 156 -16.29 26.31 2.05
CA ASN A 156 -15.30 26.03 3.08
C ASN A 156 -14.05 25.48 2.41
N PHE A 157 -12.90 26.15 2.57
CA PHE A 157 -11.62 25.67 2.08
C PHE A 157 -11.19 24.46 2.89
N LYS A 158 -10.77 23.40 2.22
CA LYS A 158 -10.22 22.21 2.83
C LYS A 158 -9.11 21.61 1.98
N HIS A 159 -8.29 20.79 2.60
CA HIS A 159 -7.31 19.98 1.91
C HIS A 159 -7.96 18.67 1.43
N SER A 160 -7.62 18.24 0.20
CA SER A 160 -8.02 16.95 -0.35
C SER A 160 -6.79 16.23 -0.87
N ARG A 161 -6.67 14.94 -0.54
CA ARG A 161 -5.59 14.09 -1.02
C ARG A 161 -5.86 13.68 -2.47
N LEU A 162 -4.85 13.80 -3.33
CA LEU A 162 -4.94 13.47 -4.75
C LEU A 162 -3.84 12.48 -5.14
N TYR A 163 -4.23 11.44 -5.85
CA TYR A 163 -3.35 10.45 -6.47
C TYR A 163 -3.42 10.62 -7.99
N PRO A 164 -2.51 11.44 -8.58
CA PRO A 164 -2.63 11.89 -9.98
C PRO A 164 -2.50 10.74 -10.98
N ASN A 165 -1.84 9.66 -10.58
CA ASN A 165 -1.63 8.47 -11.42
C ASN A 165 -2.71 7.39 -11.22
N ARG A 166 -3.84 7.73 -10.56
CA ARG A 166 -4.96 6.81 -10.28
C ARG A 166 -4.50 5.52 -9.58
N ASN A 167 -4.72 4.35 -10.20
CA ASN A 167 -4.40 3.03 -9.65
C ASN A 167 -2.90 2.69 -9.62
N LEU A 168 -2.02 3.50 -10.24
CA LEU A 168 -0.58 3.23 -10.23
C LEU A 168 -0.04 3.13 -8.78
N ALA A 169 0.61 2.02 -8.46
CA ALA A 169 1.17 1.69 -7.15
C ALA A 169 0.14 1.77 -5.98
N SER A 170 -1.16 1.59 -6.26
CA SER A 170 -2.25 1.78 -5.29
C SER A 170 -2.04 1.00 -3.99
N HIS A 171 -1.59 -0.26 -4.07
CA HIS A 171 -1.35 -1.12 -2.91
C HIS A 171 -0.12 -0.73 -2.08
N ILE A 172 0.80 0.05 -2.65
CA ILE A 172 1.94 0.63 -1.93
C ILE A 172 1.53 1.98 -1.33
N LEU A 173 0.97 2.87 -2.15
CA LEU A 173 0.56 4.20 -1.71
C LEU A 173 -0.49 4.12 -0.61
N GLY A 174 -1.51 3.30 -0.81
CA GLY A 174 -2.70 3.32 0.04
C GLY A 174 -3.55 4.56 -0.22
N PHE A 175 -4.32 4.98 0.78
CA PHE A 175 -5.16 6.17 0.69
C PHE A 175 -5.43 6.81 2.06
N VAL A 176 -5.84 8.06 2.01
CA VAL A 176 -6.42 8.82 3.12
C VAL A 176 -7.94 8.84 2.92
N ASN A 177 -8.70 8.54 3.96
CA ASN A 177 -10.16 8.52 3.90
C ASN A 177 -10.76 9.94 3.98
N LYS A 178 -12.09 10.04 3.93
CA LYS A 178 -12.80 11.33 3.97
C LYS A 178 -12.69 12.06 5.29
N GLU A 179 -12.38 11.36 6.36
CA GLU A 179 -12.15 11.89 7.70
C GLU A 179 -10.67 12.30 7.93
N ASP A 180 -9.87 12.39 6.85
CA ASP A 180 -8.44 12.72 6.87
C ASP A 180 -7.59 11.71 7.68
N VAL A 181 -8.03 10.44 7.72
CA VAL A 181 -7.33 9.34 8.37
C VAL A 181 -6.60 8.49 7.33
N ALA A 182 -5.32 8.30 7.52
CA ALA A 182 -4.50 7.42 6.68
C ALA A 182 -4.87 5.95 6.93
N ALA A 183 -5.50 5.31 5.93
CA ALA A 183 -6.11 3.99 6.08
C ALA A 183 -5.12 2.84 5.87
N MET A 184 -4.25 2.92 4.86
CA MET A 184 -3.34 1.85 4.49
C MET A 184 -2.11 2.37 3.71
N GLY A 185 -1.20 1.47 3.37
CA GLY A 185 -0.03 1.76 2.52
C GLY A 185 0.98 2.70 3.15
N VAL A 186 1.72 3.42 2.30
CA VAL A 186 2.67 4.47 2.68
C VAL A 186 1.97 5.58 3.46
N GLU A 187 0.75 5.94 3.05
CA GLU A 187 -0.04 6.95 3.75
C GLU A 187 -0.13 6.64 5.25
N ARG A 188 -0.44 5.40 5.61
CA ARG A 188 -0.52 4.98 7.01
C ARG A 188 0.85 4.77 7.65
N PHE A 189 1.79 4.16 6.91
CA PHE A 189 3.12 3.86 7.45
C PHE A 189 3.90 5.13 7.78
N ALA A 190 3.83 6.12 6.91
CA ALA A 190 4.53 7.40 7.04
C ALA A 190 3.65 8.54 7.57
N ASP A 191 2.48 8.24 8.15
CA ASP A 191 1.50 9.25 8.59
C ASP A 191 2.10 10.27 9.55
N TYR A 192 2.96 9.82 10.46
CA TYR A 192 3.67 10.68 11.41
C TYR A 192 4.47 11.80 10.72
N TYR A 193 5.09 11.50 9.58
CA TYR A 193 5.87 12.47 8.82
C TYR A 193 4.99 13.30 7.88
N LEU A 194 4.03 12.65 7.22
CA LEU A 194 3.20 13.25 6.18
C LEU A 194 2.15 14.23 6.72
N LYS A 195 1.56 13.97 7.88
CA LYS A 195 0.38 14.68 8.38
C LYS A 195 0.63 16.14 8.73
N GLY A 196 1.84 16.50 9.18
CA GLY A 196 2.14 17.83 9.70
C GLY A 196 1.48 18.13 11.05
N GLN A 197 1.51 19.37 11.47
CA GLN A 197 0.93 19.85 12.71
C GLN A 197 -0.01 21.01 12.43
N ASP A 198 -1.29 20.84 12.78
CA ASP A 198 -2.28 21.90 12.64
C ASP A 198 -1.90 23.12 13.49
N GLY A 199 -2.08 24.30 12.93
CA GLY A 199 -2.04 25.56 13.65
C GLY A 199 -3.42 25.92 14.20
N TRP A 200 -3.49 27.03 14.91
CA TRP A 200 -4.75 27.58 15.35
C TRP A 200 -4.68 29.10 15.40
N ARG A 201 -5.85 29.72 15.30
CA ARG A 201 -6.03 31.16 15.35
C ARG A 201 -7.15 31.52 16.30
N GLU A 202 -6.87 32.45 17.20
CA GLU A 202 -7.87 33.11 18.02
C GLU A 202 -8.23 34.45 17.36
N SER A 203 -9.51 34.65 17.11
CA SER A 203 -10.05 35.86 16.52
C SER A 203 -11.40 36.20 17.16
N GLU A 204 -11.91 37.41 16.94
CA GLU A 204 -13.27 37.76 17.33
C GLU A 204 -14.22 37.66 16.13
N LYS A 205 -15.49 37.37 16.43
CA LYS A 205 -16.59 37.36 15.47
C LYS A 205 -17.51 38.55 15.69
N ASP A 206 -17.98 39.13 14.57
CA ASP A 206 -19.06 40.13 14.62
C ASP A 206 -20.40 39.49 14.99
N GLY A 207 -21.45 40.31 15.23
CA GLY A 207 -22.81 39.85 15.53
C GLY A 207 -23.44 39.00 14.42
N ARG A 208 -22.82 38.91 13.23
CA ARG A 208 -23.21 38.05 12.10
C ARG A 208 -22.30 36.82 11.98
N ARG A 209 -21.51 36.54 13.04
CA ARG A 209 -20.56 35.43 13.11
C ARG A 209 -19.42 35.45 12.06
N ARG A 210 -19.10 36.61 11.49
CA ARG A 210 -17.97 36.77 10.56
C ARG A 210 -16.72 37.12 11.35
N GLU A 211 -15.59 36.52 11.01
CA GLU A 211 -14.30 36.86 11.60
C GLU A 211 -13.96 38.35 11.39
N MET A 212 -13.50 38.98 12.45
CA MET A 212 -12.95 40.34 12.39
C MET A 212 -11.42 40.29 12.34
N PRO A 213 -10.78 40.42 11.16
CA PRO A 213 -9.34 40.24 11.02
C PRO A 213 -8.49 41.19 11.89
N GLN A 214 -9.02 42.39 12.20
CA GLN A 214 -8.38 43.39 13.06
C GLN A 214 -8.35 42.98 14.54
N HIS A 215 -9.14 41.98 14.94
CA HIS A 215 -9.21 41.45 16.30
C HIS A 215 -8.63 40.04 16.40
N ARG A 216 -7.55 39.75 15.68
CA ARG A 216 -6.75 38.54 15.86
C ARG A 216 -5.82 38.72 17.02
N SER A 217 -6.03 37.94 18.07
CA SER A 217 -5.25 38.05 19.33
C SER A 217 -4.01 37.14 19.30
N MET A 218 -4.13 35.94 18.73
CA MET A 218 -3.05 34.97 18.64
C MET A 218 -3.20 34.08 17.42
N GLU A 219 -2.06 33.78 16.79
CA GLU A 219 -2.00 32.84 15.66
C GLU A 219 -0.76 31.97 15.79
N ILE A 220 -0.96 30.65 15.81
CA ILE A 220 0.10 29.66 15.59
C ILE A 220 -0.09 29.11 14.21
N LYS A 221 0.90 29.31 13.34
CA LYS A 221 0.87 28.80 11.97
C LYS A 221 0.90 27.29 11.96
N ALA A 222 0.21 26.70 11.00
CA ALA A 222 0.35 25.27 10.73
C ALA A 222 1.79 24.97 10.26
N ASN A 223 2.29 23.82 10.66
CA ASN A 223 3.56 23.28 10.14
C ASN A 223 3.24 22.12 9.20
N ASP A 224 3.46 22.34 7.90
CA ASP A 224 3.15 21.35 6.87
C ASP A 224 3.94 20.06 7.06
N GLY A 225 3.37 18.95 6.60
CA GLY A 225 3.99 17.65 6.66
C GLY A 225 5.26 17.56 5.80
N LEU A 226 6.15 16.65 6.20
CA LEU A 226 7.35 16.31 5.44
C LEU A 226 6.98 15.47 4.22
N ASN A 227 7.81 15.52 3.19
CA ASN A 227 7.65 14.74 1.98
C ASN A 227 8.35 13.37 2.12
N VAL A 228 7.82 12.37 1.43
CA VAL A 228 8.35 11.00 1.43
C VAL A 228 8.77 10.61 0.02
N GLU A 229 10.02 10.19 -0.12
CA GLU A 229 10.55 9.64 -1.36
C GLU A 229 10.56 8.11 -1.27
N LEU A 230 9.90 7.48 -2.25
CA LEU A 230 9.87 6.02 -2.35
C LEU A 230 11.05 5.51 -3.16
N SER A 231 11.40 4.25 -2.95
CA SER A 231 12.33 3.52 -3.83
C SER A 231 11.66 3.07 -5.15
N ILE A 232 10.34 3.18 -5.24
CA ILE A 232 9.56 2.88 -6.43
C ILE A 232 10.00 3.81 -7.57
N ASP A 233 10.33 3.22 -8.73
CA ASP A 233 10.51 3.96 -9.98
C ASP A 233 9.18 3.92 -10.75
N ARG A 234 8.57 5.09 -10.95
CA ARG A 234 7.27 5.22 -11.63
C ARG A 234 7.24 4.51 -12.98
N ARG A 235 8.33 4.56 -13.75
CA ARG A 235 8.38 3.94 -15.07
C ARG A 235 8.46 2.42 -15.00
N ILE A 236 9.21 1.89 -14.05
CA ILE A 236 9.25 0.42 -13.81
C ILE A 236 7.89 -0.05 -13.30
N GLN A 237 7.25 0.72 -12.41
CA GLN A 237 5.91 0.41 -11.92
C GLN A 237 4.89 0.36 -13.08
N ASP A 238 4.94 1.33 -14.00
CA ASP A 238 4.08 1.37 -15.18
C ASP A 238 4.30 0.15 -16.10
N ILE A 239 5.56 -0.24 -16.36
CA ILE A 239 5.90 -1.45 -17.10
C ILE A 239 5.29 -2.70 -16.44
N VAL A 240 5.40 -2.78 -15.11
CA VAL A 240 4.90 -3.93 -14.34
C VAL A 240 3.38 -4.00 -14.35
N GLU A 241 2.68 -2.87 -14.22
CA GLU A 241 1.22 -2.84 -14.23
C GLU A 241 0.63 -3.10 -15.62
N GLN A 242 1.28 -2.60 -16.67
CA GLN A 242 0.90 -2.93 -18.05
C GLN A 242 1.05 -4.42 -18.33
N GLU A 243 2.16 -5.02 -17.89
CA GLU A 243 2.34 -6.47 -18.03
C GLU A 243 1.30 -7.24 -17.20
N LEU A 244 1.03 -6.81 -15.97
CA LEU A 244 0.04 -7.46 -15.11
C LEU A 244 -1.36 -7.39 -15.73
N SER A 245 -1.74 -6.25 -16.30
CA SER A 245 -3.01 -6.08 -17.03
C SER A 245 -3.10 -7.00 -18.25
N SER A 246 -2.01 -7.11 -19.02
CA SER A 246 -1.92 -8.02 -20.15
C SER A 246 -2.07 -9.50 -19.73
N LEU A 247 -1.40 -9.88 -18.64
CA LEU A 247 -1.46 -11.22 -18.05
C LEU A 247 -2.89 -11.55 -17.59
N VAL A 248 -3.56 -10.60 -16.91
CA VAL A 248 -4.96 -10.77 -16.48
C VAL A 248 -5.88 -10.94 -17.71
N GLY A 249 -5.70 -10.15 -18.75
CA GLY A 249 -6.46 -10.28 -20.00
C GLY A 249 -6.23 -11.61 -20.73
N GLU A 250 -5.01 -12.17 -20.66
CA GLU A 250 -4.66 -13.43 -21.33
C GLU A 250 -5.14 -14.67 -20.56
N PHE A 251 -5.04 -14.67 -19.22
CA PHE A 251 -5.23 -15.88 -18.41
C PHE A 251 -6.42 -15.81 -17.44
N ASP A 252 -7.13 -14.70 -17.33
CA ASP A 252 -8.26 -14.48 -16.41
C ASP A 252 -8.06 -15.16 -15.03
N PRO A 253 -6.96 -14.84 -14.30
CA PRO A 253 -6.63 -15.47 -13.03
C PRO A 253 -7.54 -14.95 -11.90
N LEU A 254 -7.62 -15.72 -10.81
CA LEU A 254 -8.25 -15.24 -9.59
C LEU A 254 -7.50 -14.02 -9.00
N SER A 255 -6.18 -14.07 -9.08
CA SER A 255 -5.31 -12.95 -8.71
C SER A 255 -3.91 -13.13 -9.29
N ALA A 256 -3.16 -12.01 -9.36
CA ALA A 256 -1.76 -12.06 -9.72
C ALA A 256 -0.95 -10.97 -9.01
N SER A 257 0.35 -11.19 -8.87
CA SER A 257 1.28 -10.22 -8.29
C SER A 257 2.60 -10.24 -9.03
N ILE A 258 3.17 -9.05 -9.25
CA ILE A 258 4.53 -8.89 -9.77
C ILE A 258 5.31 -7.99 -8.82
N ILE A 259 6.52 -8.42 -8.43
CA ILE A 259 7.43 -7.71 -7.54
C ILE A 259 8.76 -7.53 -8.24
N VAL A 260 9.32 -6.34 -8.18
CA VAL A 260 10.64 -5.99 -8.76
C VAL A 260 11.48 -5.29 -7.69
N SER A 261 12.71 -5.74 -7.45
CA SER A 261 13.64 -5.12 -6.49
C SER A 261 15.06 -5.09 -6.98
N ASP A 262 15.86 -4.19 -6.41
CA ASP A 262 17.32 -4.25 -6.42
C ASP A 262 17.79 -5.23 -5.33
N PRO A 263 18.46 -6.35 -5.67
CA PRO A 263 18.89 -7.32 -4.68
C PRO A 263 19.96 -6.81 -3.72
N LYS A 264 20.77 -5.83 -4.14
CA LYS A 264 21.89 -5.31 -3.33
C LYS A 264 21.42 -4.40 -2.20
N SER A 265 20.41 -3.58 -2.48
CA SER A 265 19.84 -2.66 -1.48
C SER A 265 18.61 -3.22 -0.76
N GLY A 266 17.87 -4.13 -1.39
CA GLY A 266 16.56 -4.59 -0.94
C GLY A 266 15.43 -3.59 -1.25
N TYR A 267 15.72 -2.50 -1.97
CA TYR A 267 14.71 -1.55 -2.40
C TYR A 267 13.77 -2.17 -3.43
N ILE A 268 12.48 -2.03 -3.15
CA ILE A 268 11.42 -2.41 -4.09
C ILE A 268 11.29 -1.29 -5.13
N LEU A 269 11.50 -1.64 -6.38
CA LEU A 269 11.42 -0.72 -7.53
C LEU A 269 10.00 -0.67 -8.11
N ALA A 270 9.26 -1.78 -8.01
CA ALA A 270 7.86 -1.88 -8.37
C ALA A 270 7.17 -3.04 -7.64
N LEU A 271 5.89 -2.88 -7.33
CA LEU A 271 5.03 -3.92 -6.81
C LEU A 271 3.60 -3.67 -7.28
N ALA A 272 3.05 -4.61 -8.03
CA ALA A 272 1.69 -4.57 -8.53
C ALA A 272 0.92 -5.83 -8.16
N ASN A 273 -0.37 -5.68 -7.88
CA ASN A 273 -1.30 -6.78 -7.66
C ASN A 273 -2.54 -6.60 -8.52
N ALA A 274 -3.14 -7.71 -8.94
CA ALA A 274 -4.45 -7.75 -9.56
C ALA A 274 -5.39 -8.63 -8.73
N PRO A 275 -6.66 -8.21 -8.55
CA PRO A 275 -7.23 -6.91 -8.94
C PRO A 275 -6.65 -5.73 -8.17
N ASP A 276 -6.71 -4.54 -8.76
CA ASP A 276 -6.26 -3.26 -8.21
C ASP A 276 -7.43 -2.31 -7.92
N PHE A 277 -7.13 -1.09 -7.48
CA PHE A 277 -8.13 -0.06 -7.21
C PHE A 277 -7.56 1.36 -7.42
N ASP A 278 -8.45 2.35 -7.67
CA ASP A 278 -8.07 3.77 -7.68
C ASP A 278 -8.17 4.36 -6.25
N PRO A 279 -7.07 4.81 -5.63
CA PRO A 279 -7.08 5.44 -4.31
C PRO A 279 -7.98 6.68 -4.21
N ASN A 280 -8.22 7.41 -5.32
CA ASN A 280 -9.16 8.53 -5.34
C ASN A 280 -10.62 8.06 -5.20
N LEU A 281 -10.90 6.80 -5.53
CA LEU A 281 -12.23 6.18 -5.50
C LEU A 281 -12.30 5.01 -4.51
N PHE A 282 -11.50 5.04 -3.46
CA PHE A 282 -11.36 3.95 -2.48
C PHE A 282 -12.69 3.44 -1.91
N ASN A 283 -13.67 4.34 -1.76
CA ASN A 283 -14.99 4.02 -1.24
C ASN A 283 -15.91 3.28 -2.23
N LYS A 284 -15.52 3.21 -3.51
CA LYS A 284 -16.21 2.43 -4.55
C LYS A 284 -15.53 1.09 -4.81
N ALA A 285 -14.29 0.93 -4.35
CA ALA A 285 -13.53 -0.29 -4.54
C ALA A 285 -13.95 -1.35 -3.52
N GLU A 286 -14.03 -2.60 -3.95
CA GLU A 286 -14.22 -3.74 -3.05
C GLU A 286 -13.01 -3.87 -2.10
N LEU A 287 -13.27 -4.26 -0.85
CA LEU A 287 -12.21 -4.47 0.15
C LEU A 287 -11.18 -5.53 -0.29
N ALA A 288 -11.63 -6.53 -1.06
CA ALA A 288 -10.75 -7.56 -1.61
C ALA A 288 -9.74 -7.01 -2.61
N HIS A 289 -10.07 -5.91 -3.33
CA HIS A 289 -9.20 -5.23 -4.29
C HIS A 289 -8.17 -4.33 -3.61
N GLN A 290 -8.45 -3.86 -2.40
CA GLN A 290 -7.54 -3.00 -1.63
C GLN A 290 -6.41 -3.80 -0.96
N ARG A 291 -6.49 -5.13 -0.95
CA ARG A 291 -5.55 -6.01 -0.25
C ARG A 291 -4.24 -6.16 -1.01
N ASN A 292 -3.10 -5.86 -0.37
CA ASN A 292 -1.79 -6.12 -0.95
C ASN A 292 -1.47 -7.62 -0.92
N ARG A 293 -1.78 -8.31 -2.03
CA ARG A 293 -1.67 -9.76 -2.17
C ARG A 293 -0.22 -10.25 -2.09
N ALA A 294 0.73 -9.47 -2.55
CA ALA A 294 2.15 -9.79 -2.44
C ALA A 294 2.61 -10.01 -0.99
N LEU A 295 1.92 -9.40 -0.01
CA LEU A 295 2.22 -9.49 1.42
C LEU A 295 1.23 -10.36 2.19
N SER A 296 0.01 -10.51 1.71
CA SER A 296 -1.09 -11.11 2.48
C SER A 296 -1.52 -12.49 2.00
N ASP A 297 -1.32 -12.82 0.73
CA ASP A 297 -1.76 -14.10 0.20
C ASP A 297 -0.74 -15.18 0.50
N LEU A 298 -1.24 -16.32 0.96
CA LEU A 298 -0.43 -17.48 1.32
C LEU A 298 -0.66 -18.61 0.34
N TYR A 299 0.44 -19.19 -0.14
CA TYR A 299 0.41 -20.36 -1.01
C TYR A 299 1.59 -21.28 -0.73
N GLU A 300 1.50 -22.53 -1.14
CA GLU A 300 2.65 -23.44 -1.13
C GLU A 300 3.57 -23.09 -2.31
N PRO A 301 4.85 -22.72 -2.08
CA PRO A 301 5.72 -22.18 -3.12
C PRO A 301 6.16 -23.19 -4.18
N GLY A 302 6.02 -24.47 -3.87
CA GLY A 302 6.46 -25.54 -4.78
C GLY A 302 7.93 -25.44 -5.10
N SER A 303 8.26 -25.69 -6.37
CA SER A 303 9.67 -25.82 -6.83
C SER A 303 10.52 -24.56 -6.68
N THR A 304 9.96 -23.38 -6.45
CA THR A 304 10.75 -22.17 -6.15
C THR A 304 11.47 -22.29 -4.79
N PHE A 305 10.94 -23.11 -3.89
CA PHE A 305 11.50 -23.36 -2.56
C PHE A 305 12.74 -24.27 -2.55
N LYS A 306 13.03 -25.01 -3.66
CA LYS A 306 14.14 -25.98 -3.72
C LYS A 306 15.49 -25.35 -3.42
N ILE A 307 15.67 -24.05 -3.64
CA ILE A 307 16.89 -23.30 -3.31
C ILE A 307 17.29 -23.45 -1.85
N VAL A 308 16.33 -23.66 -0.93
CA VAL A 308 16.60 -23.80 0.51
C VAL A 308 17.34 -25.12 0.80
N ALA A 309 16.78 -26.24 0.32
CA ALA A 309 17.37 -27.54 0.57
C ALA A 309 18.69 -27.74 -0.18
N VAL A 310 18.76 -27.26 -1.43
CA VAL A 310 19.99 -27.34 -2.25
C VAL A 310 21.06 -26.44 -1.67
N GLY A 311 20.75 -25.15 -1.46
CA GLY A 311 21.67 -24.17 -0.92
C GLY A 311 22.17 -24.55 0.49
N GLY A 312 21.26 -25.05 1.36
CA GLY A 312 21.61 -25.54 2.69
C GLY A 312 22.55 -26.74 2.65
N ALA A 313 22.25 -27.75 1.83
CA ALA A 313 23.10 -28.93 1.71
C ALA A 313 24.50 -28.62 1.17
N MET A 314 24.60 -27.70 0.19
CA MET A 314 25.88 -27.22 -0.33
C MET A 314 26.64 -26.37 0.68
N ASN A 315 25.94 -25.51 1.42
CA ASN A 315 26.57 -24.62 2.41
C ASN A 315 27.16 -25.37 3.61
N GLU A 316 26.54 -26.51 3.97
CA GLU A 316 27.05 -27.44 4.97
C GLU A 316 28.16 -28.36 4.41
N GLY A 317 28.55 -28.23 3.12
CA GLY A 317 29.55 -29.08 2.49
C GLY A 317 29.11 -30.54 2.33
N LEU A 318 27.83 -30.83 2.42
CA LEU A 318 27.31 -32.20 2.30
C LEU A 318 27.27 -32.70 0.86
N VAL A 319 27.23 -31.79 -0.10
CA VAL A 319 27.24 -32.08 -1.54
C VAL A 319 27.93 -30.96 -2.33
N ALA A 320 28.57 -31.36 -3.43
CA ALA A 320 29.03 -30.47 -4.49
C ALA A 320 28.05 -30.46 -5.67
N THR A 321 28.19 -29.49 -6.60
CA THR A 321 27.33 -29.36 -7.79
C THR A 321 27.37 -30.58 -8.72
N SER A 322 28.49 -31.29 -8.76
CA SER A 322 28.75 -32.48 -9.58
C SER A 322 28.28 -33.79 -8.96
N ASP A 323 28.01 -33.83 -7.65
CA ASP A 323 27.64 -35.05 -6.94
C ASP A 323 26.38 -35.68 -7.48
N ILE A 324 26.38 -37.01 -7.56
CA ILE A 324 25.27 -37.76 -8.19
C ILE A 324 24.21 -38.13 -7.16
N ILE A 325 23.00 -37.75 -7.44
CA ILE A 325 21.80 -38.07 -6.67
C ILE A 325 20.96 -39.11 -7.43
N ASP A 326 20.64 -40.23 -6.76
CA ASP A 326 19.78 -41.27 -7.35
C ASP A 326 18.30 -40.88 -7.26
N CYS A 327 17.75 -40.37 -8.35
CA CYS A 327 16.33 -40.00 -8.48
C CYS A 327 15.46 -41.12 -9.03
N SER A 328 16.00 -42.34 -9.28
CA SER A 328 15.25 -43.48 -9.81
C SER A 328 14.29 -44.10 -8.77
N LYS A 329 14.74 -44.16 -7.51
CA LYS A 329 14.01 -44.82 -6.43
C LYS A 329 12.91 -43.94 -5.84
N SER A 330 11.71 -44.51 -5.64
CA SER A 330 10.54 -43.84 -5.04
C SER A 330 10.56 -43.83 -3.49
N THR A 331 11.53 -44.51 -2.89
CA THR A 331 11.70 -44.59 -1.41
C THR A 331 13.15 -44.42 -1.03
N VAL A 332 13.38 -43.98 0.20
CA VAL A 332 14.70 -43.93 0.83
C VAL A 332 14.60 -44.46 2.27
N ARG A 333 15.58 -45.26 2.65
CA ARG A 333 15.68 -45.79 4.03
C ARG A 333 16.31 -44.73 4.93
N ARG A 334 15.66 -44.42 6.07
CA ARG A 334 16.19 -43.57 7.14
C ARG A 334 16.01 -44.28 8.48
N GLY A 335 17.11 -44.75 9.02
CA GLY A 335 17.05 -45.70 10.18
C GLY A 335 16.20 -46.94 9.85
N ASN A 336 15.22 -47.25 10.66
CA ASN A 336 14.31 -48.39 10.46
C ASN A 336 13.07 -48.07 9.61
N ARG A 337 12.96 -46.89 9.02
CA ARG A 337 11.77 -46.47 8.24
C ARG A 337 12.11 -46.25 6.77
N ASN A 338 11.20 -46.71 5.91
CA ASN A 338 11.24 -46.36 4.47
C ASN A 338 10.37 -45.14 4.27
N LEU A 339 11.00 -44.01 3.86
CA LEU A 339 10.32 -42.77 3.53
C LEU A 339 9.93 -42.79 2.04
N ARG A 340 8.66 -42.46 1.76
CA ARG A 340 8.17 -42.30 0.38
C ARG A 340 8.60 -40.91 -0.17
N LEU A 341 9.31 -40.90 -1.29
CA LEU A 341 9.70 -39.70 -2.00
C LEU A 341 8.56 -39.18 -2.89
N PRO A 342 8.48 -37.87 -3.14
CA PRO A 342 7.56 -37.31 -4.15
C PRO A 342 7.96 -37.80 -5.54
N SER A 343 6.99 -37.86 -6.46
CA SER A 343 7.25 -38.23 -7.86
C SER A 343 7.82 -37.06 -8.66
N ASP A 344 8.71 -37.35 -9.59
CA ASP A 344 9.13 -36.44 -10.66
C ASP A 344 8.13 -36.51 -11.82
N HIS A 345 8.05 -35.47 -12.62
CA HIS A 345 7.20 -35.43 -13.82
C HIS A 345 7.67 -36.47 -14.87
N HIS A 346 8.99 -36.70 -14.95
CA HIS A 346 9.62 -37.68 -15.82
C HIS A 346 10.67 -38.48 -15.03
N PRO A 347 10.92 -39.75 -15.40
CA PRO A 347 12.01 -40.54 -14.81
C PRO A 347 13.38 -39.88 -15.11
N LEU A 348 14.15 -39.57 -14.09
CA LEU A 348 15.44 -38.86 -14.23
C LEU A 348 16.67 -39.73 -13.96
N GLY A 349 16.51 -40.91 -13.35
CA GLY A 349 17.63 -41.80 -13.03
C GLY A 349 18.61 -41.21 -12.00
N LYS A 350 19.91 -41.41 -12.25
CA LYS A 350 21.03 -40.83 -11.48
C LYS A 350 21.49 -39.54 -12.15
N ILE A 351 21.36 -38.41 -11.47
CA ILE A 351 21.68 -37.08 -12.01
C ILE A 351 22.49 -36.26 -11.01
N SER A 352 23.28 -35.28 -11.52
CA SER A 352 24.06 -34.38 -10.65
C SER A 352 23.13 -33.43 -9.85
N VAL A 353 23.64 -32.87 -8.75
CA VAL A 353 22.96 -31.81 -7.97
C VAL A 353 22.58 -30.65 -8.88
N SER A 354 23.48 -30.27 -9.82
CA SER A 354 23.18 -29.24 -10.82
C SER A 354 21.95 -29.61 -11.66
N LYS A 355 21.84 -30.87 -12.14
CA LYS A 355 20.68 -31.35 -12.89
C LYS A 355 19.41 -31.49 -12.04
N VAL A 356 19.53 -31.71 -10.72
CA VAL A 356 18.36 -31.66 -9.80
C VAL A 356 17.69 -30.30 -9.86
N VAL A 357 18.47 -29.20 -9.86
CA VAL A 357 17.94 -27.83 -9.97
C VAL A 357 17.41 -27.58 -11.40
N GLN A 358 18.21 -27.88 -12.43
CA GLN A 358 17.86 -27.66 -13.85
C GLN A 358 16.55 -28.33 -14.26
N LYS A 359 16.42 -29.63 -13.95
CA LYS A 359 15.23 -30.44 -14.27
C LYS A 359 14.13 -30.33 -13.20
N SER A 360 14.39 -29.59 -12.14
CA SER A 360 13.45 -29.42 -11.02
C SER A 360 13.02 -30.75 -10.37
N SER A 361 13.96 -31.72 -10.19
CA SER A 361 13.65 -33.01 -9.60
C SER A 361 13.10 -32.90 -8.17
N ASN A 362 11.93 -33.47 -7.96
CA ASN A 362 11.29 -33.57 -6.65
C ASN A 362 12.03 -34.59 -5.77
N ARG A 363 12.36 -35.76 -6.35
CA ARG A 363 13.11 -36.82 -5.66
C ARG A 363 14.49 -36.34 -5.25
N GLY A 364 15.20 -35.64 -6.14
CA GLY A 364 16.52 -35.09 -5.87
C GLY A 364 16.46 -34.07 -4.72
N ALA A 365 15.56 -33.10 -4.77
CA ALA A 365 15.40 -32.11 -3.70
C ALA A 365 15.01 -32.74 -2.36
N ALA A 366 14.10 -33.72 -2.36
CA ALA A 366 13.72 -34.43 -1.15
C ALA A 366 14.91 -35.20 -0.54
N ARG A 367 15.77 -35.82 -1.35
CA ARG A 367 16.99 -36.50 -0.89
C ARG A 367 18.00 -35.52 -0.26
N LEU A 368 18.18 -34.35 -0.87
CA LEU A 368 19.05 -33.31 -0.32
C LEU A 368 18.51 -32.78 1.02
N GLY A 369 17.19 -32.60 1.15
CA GLY A 369 16.56 -32.23 2.43
C GLY A 369 16.71 -33.31 3.50
N ILE A 370 16.61 -34.60 3.13
CA ILE A 370 16.85 -35.71 4.06
C ILE A 370 18.32 -35.76 4.49
N LEU A 371 19.24 -35.52 3.56
CA LEU A 371 20.69 -35.46 3.83
C LEU A 371 21.02 -34.30 4.79
N LEU A 372 20.44 -33.13 4.57
CA LEU A 372 20.59 -31.97 5.46
C LEU A 372 20.03 -32.22 6.86
N GLY A 373 18.97 -33.02 6.97
CA GLY A 373 18.31 -33.35 8.23
C GLY A 373 17.25 -32.32 8.64
N SER A 374 16.34 -32.76 9.52
CA SER A 374 15.14 -31.98 9.86
C SER A 374 15.46 -30.64 10.52
N GLN A 375 16.40 -30.63 11.46
CA GLN A 375 16.74 -29.43 12.22
C GLN A 375 17.41 -28.38 11.35
N ARG A 376 18.44 -28.76 10.59
CA ARG A 376 19.14 -27.82 9.69
C ARG A 376 18.24 -27.33 8.56
N LEU A 377 17.42 -28.21 7.98
CA LEU A 377 16.45 -27.79 6.95
C LEU A 377 15.50 -26.71 7.49
N TYR A 378 14.98 -26.88 8.71
CA TYR A 378 14.14 -25.88 9.38
C TYR A 378 14.90 -24.55 9.61
N GLU A 379 16.16 -24.65 10.10
CA GLU A 379 17.00 -23.47 10.34
C GLU A 379 17.28 -22.71 9.03
N TYR A 380 17.56 -23.40 7.93
CA TYR A 380 17.71 -22.75 6.62
C TYR A 380 16.41 -22.13 6.12
N CYS A 381 15.26 -22.74 6.37
CA CYS A 381 13.97 -22.10 6.06
C CYS A 381 13.83 -20.76 6.79
N LEU A 382 14.12 -20.73 8.09
CA LEU A 382 14.09 -19.51 8.90
C LEU A 382 15.15 -18.50 8.42
N ALA A 383 16.35 -18.98 8.09
CA ALA A 383 17.45 -18.15 7.62
C ALA A 383 17.09 -17.42 6.31
N PHE A 384 16.43 -18.10 5.36
CA PHE A 384 15.91 -17.51 4.12
C PHE A 384 14.68 -16.61 4.33
N GLY A 385 14.14 -16.49 5.56
CA GLY A 385 13.05 -15.58 5.90
C GLY A 385 11.66 -16.21 5.91
N PHE A 386 11.53 -17.52 5.75
CA PHE A 386 10.25 -18.22 5.79
C PHE A 386 9.73 -18.39 7.22
N GLY A 387 8.41 -18.42 7.41
CA GLY A 387 7.77 -18.55 8.72
C GLY A 387 7.84 -17.29 9.58
N GLN A 388 8.31 -16.15 9.06
CA GLN A 388 8.40 -14.86 9.75
C GLN A 388 8.08 -13.72 8.79
N LYS A 389 7.64 -12.59 9.33
CA LYS A 389 7.38 -11.39 8.51
C LYS A 389 8.67 -10.85 7.93
N THR A 390 8.61 -10.31 6.72
CA THR A 390 9.76 -9.62 6.10
C THR A 390 10.00 -8.26 6.71
N ASN A 391 9.05 -7.77 7.53
CA ASN A 391 9.06 -6.43 8.12
C ASN A 391 9.07 -5.33 7.07
N PHE A 392 8.33 -5.55 5.99
CA PHE A 392 8.15 -4.57 4.92
C PHE A 392 7.54 -3.27 5.44
N GLY A 393 6.64 -3.36 6.45
CA GLY A 393 6.11 -2.20 7.15
C GLY A 393 4.72 -1.77 6.69
N ILE A 394 4.30 -2.11 5.49
CA ILE A 394 2.91 -1.92 5.06
C ILE A 394 2.02 -2.96 5.74
N GLY A 395 0.88 -2.54 6.22
CA GLY A 395 -0.07 -3.39 6.94
C GLY A 395 -0.56 -4.58 6.14
N GLY A 396 -1.07 -5.61 6.85
CA GLY A 396 -1.61 -6.82 6.23
C GLY A 396 -0.58 -7.91 5.94
N GLU A 397 0.71 -7.69 6.24
CA GLU A 397 1.77 -8.68 6.03
C GLU A 397 1.55 -9.93 6.89
N ARG A 398 1.58 -11.11 6.26
CA ARG A 398 1.48 -12.41 6.89
C ARG A 398 2.85 -13.09 6.98
N GLN A 399 3.07 -13.84 8.07
CA GLN A 399 4.34 -14.55 8.29
C GLN A 399 4.44 -15.89 7.56
N GLY A 400 3.33 -16.39 6.97
CA GLY A 400 3.29 -17.74 6.44
C GLY A 400 3.18 -18.81 7.55
N THR A 401 3.30 -20.07 7.14
CA THR A 401 3.26 -21.22 8.07
C THR A 401 4.50 -22.08 7.85
N LEU A 402 5.29 -22.26 8.88
CA LEU A 402 6.44 -23.17 8.91
C LEU A 402 6.45 -23.87 10.28
N HIS A 403 6.17 -25.17 10.32
CA HIS A 403 6.14 -25.92 11.55
C HIS A 403 7.55 -26.34 12.00
N ALA A 404 7.81 -26.26 13.30
CA ALA A 404 9.06 -26.76 13.89
C ALA A 404 9.17 -28.30 13.73
N PRO A 405 10.39 -28.85 13.67
CA PRO A 405 10.63 -30.29 13.48
C PRO A 405 9.89 -31.21 14.45
N SER A 406 9.60 -30.74 15.66
CA SER A 406 8.81 -31.49 16.67
C SER A 406 7.37 -31.76 16.26
N ARG A 407 6.83 -30.99 15.30
CA ARG A 407 5.47 -31.13 14.75
C ARG A 407 5.44 -31.84 13.41
N TRP A 408 6.60 -32.30 12.89
CA TRP A 408 6.66 -32.95 11.59
C TRP A 408 6.14 -34.40 11.69
N ASP A 409 5.34 -34.76 10.71
CA ASP A 409 4.99 -36.14 10.44
C ASP A 409 6.14 -36.88 9.71
N GLY A 410 5.94 -38.15 9.43
CA GLY A 410 6.95 -38.93 8.68
C GLY A 410 7.17 -38.48 7.24
N LEU A 411 6.31 -37.63 6.68
CA LEU A 411 6.36 -37.17 5.29
C LEU A 411 6.93 -35.76 5.14
N THR A 412 6.83 -34.91 6.15
CA THR A 412 7.23 -33.49 6.09
C THR A 412 8.67 -33.31 5.60
N ILE A 413 9.61 -34.13 6.08
CA ILE A 413 11.04 -34.07 5.65
C ILE A 413 11.22 -34.31 4.16
N THR A 414 10.29 -34.99 3.48
CA THR A 414 10.34 -35.26 2.05
C THR A 414 9.51 -34.25 1.23
N ARG A 415 8.62 -33.50 1.86
CA ARG A 415 7.70 -32.54 1.22
C ARG A 415 8.20 -31.12 1.32
N LEU A 416 8.74 -30.72 2.47
CA LEU A 416 9.26 -29.38 2.70
C LEU A 416 10.33 -28.97 1.67
N PRO A 417 11.33 -29.84 1.31
CA PRO A 417 12.34 -29.48 0.32
C PRO A 417 11.79 -29.13 -1.08
N ILE A 418 10.57 -29.54 -1.39
CA ILE A 418 9.91 -29.26 -2.66
C ILE A 418 8.85 -28.15 -2.54
N GLY A 419 8.79 -27.47 -1.37
CA GLY A 419 7.87 -26.37 -1.12
C GLY A 419 6.44 -26.76 -0.80
N HIS A 420 6.22 -27.95 -0.26
CA HIS A 420 4.96 -28.41 0.32
C HIS A 420 5.07 -28.48 1.86
N ALA A 421 3.96 -28.54 2.57
CA ALA A 421 3.90 -28.44 4.03
C ALA A 421 4.46 -27.11 4.60
N VAL A 422 4.49 -26.08 3.78
CA VAL A 422 4.87 -24.71 4.11
C VAL A 422 3.96 -23.76 3.34
N SER A 423 3.52 -22.68 3.96
CA SER A 423 2.83 -21.60 3.22
C SER A 423 3.61 -20.30 3.36
N VAL A 424 3.72 -19.59 2.25
CA VAL A 424 4.57 -18.38 2.14
C VAL A 424 3.83 -17.27 1.39
N THR A 425 4.29 -16.04 1.57
CA THR A 425 3.85 -14.91 0.74
C THR A 425 4.72 -14.79 -0.53
N PRO A 426 4.22 -14.15 -1.61
CA PRO A 426 5.04 -13.80 -2.76
C PRO A 426 6.29 -13.00 -2.38
N MET A 427 6.19 -12.08 -1.40
CA MET A 427 7.33 -11.29 -0.92
C MET A 427 8.41 -12.15 -0.25
N GLN A 428 8.04 -13.20 0.50
CA GLN A 428 9.03 -14.11 1.09
C GLN A 428 9.80 -14.88 0.03
N ILE A 429 9.15 -15.37 -1.02
CA ILE A 429 9.82 -16.02 -2.16
C ILE A 429 10.71 -15.02 -2.89
N HIS A 430 10.24 -13.80 -3.11
CA HIS A 430 11.02 -12.73 -3.72
C HIS A 430 12.31 -12.45 -2.92
N ALA A 431 12.19 -12.22 -1.61
CA ALA A 431 13.33 -11.94 -0.73
C ALA A 431 14.32 -13.11 -0.65
N SER A 432 13.83 -14.35 -0.69
CA SER A 432 14.71 -15.54 -0.68
C SER A 432 15.54 -15.67 -1.97
N MET A 433 14.96 -15.35 -3.13
CA MET A 433 15.69 -15.33 -4.40
C MET A 433 16.63 -14.12 -4.48
N ALA A 434 16.20 -12.95 -3.97
CA ALA A 434 17.05 -11.77 -3.85
C ALA A 434 18.28 -12.04 -2.97
N CYS A 435 18.14 -12.85 -1.92
CA CYS A 435 19.26 -13.31 -1.11
C CYS A 435 20.30 -14.10 -1.94
N VAL A 436 19.83 -15.01 -2.81
CA VAL A 436 20.72 -15.73 -3.74
C VAL A 436 21.37 -14.75 -4.72
N ALA A 437 20.62 -13.81 -5.29
CA ALA A 437 21.13 -12.78 -6.19
C ALA A 437 22.13 -11.81 -5.53
N ASN A 438 22.15 -11.72 -4.20
CA ASN A 438 22.99 -10.83 -3.40
C ASN A 438 24.07 -11.61 -2.63
N ASP A 439 24.79 -12.48 -3.32
CA ASP A 439 25.88 -13.27 -2.74
C ASP A 439 25.52 -14.01 -1.43
N GLY A 440 24.25 -14.34 -1.21
CA GLY A 440 23.73 -15.02 -0.02
C GLY A 440 23.41 -14.12 1.17
N VAL A 441 23.35 -12.82 1.00
CA VAL A 441 22.94 -11.85 2.03
C VAL A 441 21.45 -11.52 1.86
N LEU A 442 20.64 -11.83 2.87
CA LEU A 442 19.24 -11.43 2.93
C LEU A 442 19.17 -9.96 3.33
N MET A 443 18.58 -9.14 2.47
CA MET A 443 18.27 -7.74 2.73
C MET A 443 16.85 -7.59 3.25
N LYS A 444 16.60 -6.55 4.07
CA LYS A 444 15.24 -6.15 4.42
C LYS A 444 14.60 -5.50 3.19
N PRO A 445 13.44 -5.99 2.69
CA PRO A 445 12.71 -5.30 1.65
C PRO A 445 12.25 -3.92 2.15
N GLN A 446 12.49 -2.87 1.36
CA GLN A 446 12.14 -1.48 1.70
C GLN A 446 11.51 -0.77 0.51
N PHE A 447 10.64 0.19 0.79
CA PHE A 447 9.92 0.98 -0.23
C PHE A 447 10.06 2.49 -0.05
N ILE A 448 10.65 2.95 1.06
CA ILE A 448 11.00 4.35 1.31
C ILE A 448 12.51 4.48 1.25
N SER A 449 13.00 5.53 0.54
CA SER A 449 14.41 5.90 0.49
C SER A 449 14.74 6.99 1.50
N ARG A 450 13.87 8.00 1.65
CA ARG A 450 14.07 9.09 2.62
C ARG A 450 12.77 9.87 2.91
N VAL A 451 12.80 10.58 4.02
CA VAL A 451 11.87 11.65 4.34
C VAL A 451 12.63 12.98 4.26
N PHE A 452 12.05 13.99 3.62
CA PHE A 452 12.69 15.27 3.37
C PHE A 452 11.71 16.46 3.55
N ASP A 453 12.26 17.64 3.83
CA ASP A 453 11.50 18.87 4.01
C ASP A 453 11.14 19.55 2.68
N GLN A 454 10.43 20.68 2.76
CA GLN A 454 10.02 21.44 1.58
C GLN A 454 11.21 22.07 0.80
N ALA A 455 12.39 22.18 1.44
CA ALA A 455 13.61 22.65 0.81
C ALA A 455 14.42 21.50 0.15
N GLY A 456 13.96 20.25 0.24
CA GLY A 456 14.62 19.07 -0.30
C GLY A 456 15.68 18.47 0.61
N LYS A 457 15.89 19.00 1.83
CA LYS A 457 16.84 18.48 2.80
C LYS A 457 16.33 17.17 3.40
N THR A 458 17.15 16.14 3.38
CA THR A 458 16.84 14.86 4.03
C THR A 458 16.80 15.04 5.55
N ILE A 459 15.68 14.64 6.15
CA ILE A 459 15.44 14.63 7.58
C ILE A 459 15.65 13.24 8.16
N VAL A 460 15.14 12.20 7.46
CA VAL A 460 15.29 10.79 7.88
C VAL A 460 15.69 9.96 6.67
N PRO A 461 16.91 9.38 6.64
CA PRO A 461 17.29 8.42 5.63
C PRO A 461 16.74 7.02 5.98
N PHE A 462 16.45 6.23 4.94
CA PHE A 462 16.06 4.82 5.04
C PHE A 462 17.07 3.97 4.26
N ASP A 463 18.27 3.87 4.80
CA ASP A 463 19.38 3.16 4.16
C ASP A 463 19.13 1.65 4.02
N PRO A 464 19.74 0.98 3.02
CA PRO A 464 19.71 -0.46 2.87
C PRO A 464 20.12 -1.20 4.14
N LYS A 465 19.31 -2.20 4.55
CA LYS A 465 19.55 -2.94 5.81
C LYS A 465 19.77 -4.42 5.53
N PRO A 466 21.00 -4.93 5.65
CA PRO A 466 21.26 -6.37 5.66
C PRO A 466 20.65 -6.99 6.92
N VAL A 467 19.93 -8.11 6.73
CA VAL A 467 19.34 -8.87 7.85
C VAL A 467 20.32 -9.92 8.34
N ARG A 468 20.86 -10.74 7.43
CA ARG A 468 21.81 -11.82 7.75
C ARG A 468 22.48 -12.39 6.50
N LYS A 469 23.62 -13.03 6.69
CA LYS A 469 24.24 -13.92 5.71
C LYS A 469 23.60 -15.31 5.85
N VAL A 470 22.96 -15.81 4.81
CA VAL A 470 22.25 -17.09 4.81
C VAL A 470 23.10 -18.23 4.29
N ILE A 471 23.78 -18.01 3.18
CA ILE A 471 24.71 -18.94 2.54
C ILE A 471 26.00 -18.20 2.16
N SER A 472 27.09 -18.93 2.00
CA SER A 472 28.35 -18.33 1.57
C SER A 472 28.27 -17.77 0.15
N THR A 473 29.12 -16.78 -0.16
CA THR A 473 29.19 -16.19 -1.51
C THR A 473 29.48 -17.25 -2.56
N ARG A 474 30.38 -18.24 -2.25
CA ARG A 474 30.68 -19.36 -3.13
C ARG A 474 29.41 -20.15 -3.46
N VAL A 475 28.68 -20.62 -2.45
CA VAL A 475 27.43 -21.39 -2.64
C VAL A 475 26.36 -20.58 -3.38
N SER A 476 26.25 -19.29 -3.09
CA SER A 476 25.31 -18.40 -3.79
C SER A 476 25.61 -18.35 -5.29
N ARG A 477 26.87 -18.21 -5.69
CA ARG A 477 27.28 -18.16 -7.10
C ARG A 477 27.12 -19.51 -7.80
N GLU A 478 27.49 -20.63 -7.13
CA GLU A 478 27.23 -21.97 -7.63
C GLU A 478 25.75 -22.23 -7.85
N LEU A 479 24.89 -21.80 -6.89
CA LEU A 479 23.44 -21.89 -7.00
C LEU A 479 22.90 -21.00 -8.15
N SER A 480 23.46 -19.81 -8.33
CA SER A 480 23.14 -18.91 -9.45
C SER A 480 23.41 -19.57 -10.81
N ALA A 481 24.56 -20.22 -10.98
CA ALA A 481 24.89 -20.95 -12.20
C ALA A 481 23.92 -22.13 -12.47
N MET A 482 23.49 -22.83 -11.41
CA MET A 482 22.48 -23.87 -11.56
C MET A 482 21.12 -23.27 -11.96
N LEU A 483 20.72 -22.14 -11.38
CA LEU A 483 19.47 -21.43 -11.71
C LEU A 483 19.52 -20.84 -13.14
N GLU A 484 20.68 -20.44 -13.63
CA GLU A 484 20.86 -20.04 -15.03
C GLU A 484 20.54 -21.21 -15.99
N SER A 485 20.97 -22.43 -15.65
CA SER A 485 20.67 -23.62 -16.45
C SER A 485 19.18 -23.96 -16.56
N VAL A 486 18.35 -23.47 -15.62
CA VAL A 486 16.88 -23.63 -15.64
C VAL A 486 16.24 -22.86 -16.80
N VAL A 487 16.85 -21.74 -17.22
CA VAL A 487 16.33 -20.83 -18.24
C VAL A 487 16.75 -21.25 -19.67
N THR A 488 17.50 -22.35 -19.80
CA THR A 488 17.96 -22.88 -21.09
C THR A 488 16.90 -23.76 -21.77
N LYS A 489 17.17 -24.18 -23.00
CA LYS A 489 16.32 -25.14 -23.78
C LYS A 489 16.10 -26.46 -23.02
N GLU A 490 17.07 -26.89 -22.21
CA GLU A 490 16.99 -28.11 -21.43
C GLU A 490 16.31 -27.94 -20.06
N GLY A 491 16.13 -26.69 -19.62
CA GLY A 491 15.52 -26.36 -18.35
C GLY A 491 14.00 -26.26 -18.39
N THR A 492 13.38 -25.81 -17.30
CA THR A 492 11.93 -25.69 -17.14
C THR A 492 11.39 -24.29 -17.46
N ALA A 493 12.28 -23.31 -17.72
CA ALA A 493 11.90 -21.88 -17.86
C ALA A 493 12.47 -21.22 -19.13
N ARG A 494 12.56 -21.94 -20.26
CA ARG A 494 13.07 -21.38 -21.52
C ARG A 494 12.41 -20.03 -21.90
N ARG A 495 11.11 -19.87 -21.60
CA ARG A 495 10.35 -18.64 -21.94
C ARG A 495 10.75 -17.42 -21.11
N ALA A 496 11.59 -17.58 -20.07
CA ALA A 496 12.14 -16.46 -19.30
C ALA A 496 13.45 -15.95 -19.93
N GLU A 497 13.99 -16.59 -20.98
CA GLU A 497 15.24 -16.20 -21.64
C GLU A 497 15.14 -14.78 -22.20
N ILE A 498 16.13 -13.93 -21.90
CA ILE A 498 16.24 -12.58 -22.43
C ILE A 498 17.47 -12.55 -23.32
N GLU A 499 17.29 -12.26 -24.59
CA GLU A 499 18.39 -12.23 -25.55
C GLU A 499 19.46 -11.21 -25.14
N GLY A 500 20.71 -11.64 -25.14
CA GLY A 500 21.85 -10.81 -24.76
C GLY A 500 22.08 -10.67 -23.24
N PHE A 501 21.30 -11.36 -22.39
CA PHE A 501 21.47 -11.32 -20.95
C PHE A 501 21.40 -12.71 -20.33
N SER A 502 22.28 -12.97 -19.36
CA SER A 502 22.22 -14.15 -18.54
C SER A 502 21.07 -14.02 -17.53
N VAL A 503 20.18 -15.02 -17.48
CA VAL A 503 19.03 -15.04 -16.58
C VAL A 503 19.11 -16.25 -15.67
N ALA A 504 19.05 -16.04 -14.35
CA ALA A 504 18.93 -17.09 -13.36
C ALA A 504 17.54 -17.07 -12.74
N GLY A 505 16.88 -18.22 -12.58
CA GLY A 505 15.56 -18.25 -12.00
C GLY A 505 14.97 -19.64 -11.83
N LYS A 506 13.76 -19.69 -11.24
CA LYS A 506 13.09 -20.94 -10.93
C LYS A 506 11.58 -20.81 -11.15
N THR A 507 10.99 -21.81 -11.82
CA THR A 507 9.54 -22.00 -11.92
C THR A 507 8.96 -22.64 -10.67
N GLY A 508 7.74 -22.24 -10.31
CA GLY A 508 6.87 -22.94 -9.39
C GLY A 508 5.52 -23.26 -10.04
N THR A 509 4.98 -24.41 -9.70
CA THR A 509 3.60 -24.78 -10.01
C THR A 509 3.13 -25.66 -8.89
N THR A 510 2.10 -25.21 -8.17
CA THR A 510 1.62 -25.90 -6.99
C THR A 510 0.11 -26.03 -7.05
N GLN A 511 -0.39 -27.25 -6.83
CA GLN A 511 -1.81 -27.51 -6.68
C GLN A 511 -2.33 -26.87 -5.39
N LYS A 512 -3.54 -26.30 -5.44
CA LYS A 512 -4.19 -25.75 -4.25
C LYS A 512 -4.83 -26.86 -3.42
N LEU A 513 -4.72 -26.70 -2.12
CA LEU A 513 -5.41 -27.56 -1.17
C LEU A 513 -6.86 -27.05 -1.01
N ILE A 514 -7.84 -27.83 -1.47
CA ILE A 514 -9.28 -27.53 -1.35
C ILE A 514 -9.91 -28.68 -0.59
N ASP A 515 -10.59 -28.37 0.50
CA ASP A 515 -11.25 -29.35 1.39
C ASP A 515 -10.31 -30.50 1.82
N GLY A 516 -9.05 -30.15 2.12
CA GLY A 516 -8.04 -31.11 2.59
C GLY A 516 -7.44 -32.01 1.48
N LYS A 517 -7.77 -31.78 0.20
CA LYS A 517 -7.23 -32.52 -0.94
C LYS A 517 -6.58 -31.59 -1.95
N TYR A 518 -5.48 -32.04 -2.58
CA TYR A 518 -4.86 -31.32 -3.67
C TYR A 518 -5.76 -31.37 -4.92
N SER A 519 -6.08 -30.19 -5.46
CA SER A 519 -6.90 -30.04 -6.65
C SER A 519 -6.07 -30.25 -7.92
N ASN A 520 -6.59 -31.03 -8.86
CA ASN A 520 -5.97 -31.17 -10.19
C ASN A 520 -6.30 -30.00 -11.14
N ARG A 521 -7.24 -29.11 -10.75
CA ARG A 521 -7.70 -28.01 -11.60
C ARG A 521 -7.23 -26.64 -11.11
N HIS A 522 -7.10 -26.48 -9.80
CA HIS A 522 -6.72 -25.21 -9.17
C HIS A 522 -5.27 -25.25 -8.75
N HIS A 523 -4.48 -24.31 -9.25
CA HIS A 523 -3.05 -24.26 -8.97
C HIS A 523 -2.54 -22.81 -8.98
N VAL A 524 -1.37 -22.60 -8.36
CA VAL A 524 -0.63 -21.35 -8.41
C VAL A 524 0.58 -21.54 -9.33
N ALA A 525 0.67 -20.69 -10.35
CA ALA A 525 1.81 -20.62 -11.26
C ALA A 525 2.74 -19.51 -10.83
N SER A 526 4.05 -19.76 -10.77
CA SER A 526 5.00 -18.73 -10.38
C SER A 526 6.33 -18.84 -11.13
N PHE A 527 7.01 -17.73 -11.25
CA PHE A 527 8.42 -17.65 -11.64
C PHE A 527 9.10 -16.56 -10.84
N VAL A 528 10.28 -16.86 -10.31
CA VAL A 528 11.16 -15.91 -9.66
C VAL A 528 12.55 -16.02 -10.24
N GLY A 529 13.15 -14.90 -10.60
CA GLY A 529 14.47 -14.87 -11.21
C GLY A 529 15.07 -13.47 -11.18
N TYR A 530 16.28 -13.37 -11.69
CA TYR A 530 17.06 -12.14 -11.75
C TYR A 530 18.00 -12.12 -12.95
N PHE A 531 18.39 -10.94 -13.32
CA PHE A 531 19.39 -10.73 -14.39
C PHE A 531 20.18 -9.42 -14.17
N PRO A 532 21.39 -9.30 -14.78
CA PRO A 532 22.21 -10.39 -15.30
C PRO A 532 22.55 -11.40 -14.20
N ALA A 533 22.74 -12.68 -14.52
CA ALA A 533 22.96 -13.72 -13.50
C ALA A 533 24.28 -13.54 -12.71
N HIS A 534 25.29 -12.91 -13.33
CA HIS A 534 26.61 -12.75 -12.76
C HIS A 534 26.82 -11.43 -11.99
N ASP A 535 26.06 -10.39 -12.31
CA ASP A 535 25.99 -9.12 -11.58
C ASP A 535 24.55 -8.66 -11.49
N PRO A 536 23.74 -9.29 -10.63
CA PRO A 536 22.31 -9.06 -10.55
C PRO A 536 21.97 -7.60 -10.31
N LYS A 537 21.19 -7.01 -11.24
CA LYS A 537 20.69 -5.65 -11.14
C LYS A 537 19.25 -5.61 -10.65
N VAL A 538 18.49 -6.65 -10.98
CA VAL A 538 17.05 -6.71 -10.67
C VAL A 538 16.61 -8.15 -10.43
N VAL A 539 15.75 -8.31 -9.40
CA VAL A 539 15.00 -9.54 -9.14
C VAL A 539 13.55 -9.28 -9.49
N ILE A 540 12.93 -10.21 -10.20
CA ILE A 540 11.50 -10.13 -10.58
C ILE A 540 10.81 -11.42 -10.14
N THR A 541 9.68 -11.26 -9.47
CA THR A 541 8.81 -12.38 -9.07
C THR A 541 7.44 -12.18 -9.69
N VAL A 542 6.93 -13.21 -10.34
CA VAL A 542 5.58 -13.26 -10.90
C VAL A 542 4.84 -14.43 -10.26
N VAL A 543 3.70 -14.16 -9.65
CA VAL A 543 2.81 -15.18 -9.04
C VAL A 543 1.42 -14.99 -9.60
N VAL A 544 0.82 -16.07 -10.10
CA VAL A 544 -0.49 -16.07 -10.75
C VAL A 544 -1.34 -17.18 -10.13
N ASP A 545 -2.42 -16.78 -9.50
CA ASP A 545 -3.34 -17.69 -8.83
C ASP A 545 -4.47 -18.10 -9.77
N GLU A 546 -4.62 -19.40 -9.99
CA GLU A 546 -5.64 -20.01 -10.85
C GLU A 546 -5.71 -19.43 -12.28
N PRO A 547 -4.58 -19.41 -13.02
CA PRO A 547 -4.63 -18.98 -14.43
C PRO A 547 -5.47 -19.94 -15.27
N LYS A 548 -6.36 -19.37 -16.09
CA LYS A 548 -7.18 -20.13 -17.03
C LYS A 548 -6.49 -20.24 -18.39
N MET A 549 -6.36 -21.45 -18.90
CA MET A 549 -5.79 -21.71 -20.22
C MET A 549 -6.91 -21.97 -21.25
N SER A 550 -6.86 -21.28 -22.38
CA SER A 550 -7.87 -21.41 -23.45
C SER A 550 -8.02 -22.82 -24.00
N ASN A 551 -6.97 -23.63 -23.90
CA ASN A 551 -6.93 -25.04 -24.40
C ASN A 551 -7.22 -26.07 -23.30
N GLY A 552 -7.65 -25.67 -22.09
CA GLY A 552 -7.94 -26.56 -20.97
C GLY A 552 -6.70 -27.22 -20.33
N LEU A 553 -5.49 -26.87 -20.77
CA LEU A 553 -4.25 -27.34 -20.17
C LEU A 553 -3.98 -26.63 -18.85
N LEU A 554 -3.10 -27.22 -18.02
CA LEU A 554 -2.64 -26.57 -16.80
C LEU A 554 -1.69 -25.42 -17.13
N GLY A 555 -1.94 -24.24 -16.55
CA GLY A 555 -1.07 -23.07 -16.68
C GLY A 555 0.18 -23.21 -15.80
N TYR A 556 1.18 -23.96 -16.27
CA TYR A 556 2.44 -24.09 -15.54
C TYR A 556 3.19 -22.76 -15.44
N GLY A 557 3.98 -22.58 -14.36
CA GLY A 557 4.78 -21.36 -14.15
C GLY A 557 5.72 -21.02 -15.31
N GLY A 558 6.27 -22.03 -16.00
CA GLY A 558 7.07 -21.83 -17.21
C GLY A 558 6.28 -21.38 -18.45
N VAL A 559 4.95 -21.47 -18.42
CA VAL A 559 4.06 -21.06 -19.52
C VAL A 559 3.39 -19.73 -19.24
N VAL A 560 2.98 -19.47 -18.00
CA VAL A 560 2.21 -18.28 -17.58
C VAL A 560 3.14 -17.20 -17.02
N ALA A 561 3.95 -17.54 -16.01
CA ALA A 561 4.72 -16.55 -15.26
C ALA A 561 6.08 -16.21 -15.90
N ALA A 562 6.76 -17.18 -16.54
CA ALA A 562 8.07 -16.96 -17.16
C ALA A 562 8.04 -15.97 -18.34
N PRO A 563 7.02 -15.97 -19.25
CA PRO A 563 6.91 -14.95 -20.28
C PRO A 563 6.73 -13.53 -19.73
N SER A 564 5.96 -13.37 -18.64
CA SER A 564 5.76 -12.06 -18.01
C SER A 564 7.06 -11.55 -17.39
N PHE A 565 7.84 -12.42 -16.73
CA PHE A 565 9.20 -12.07 -16.29
C PHE A 565 10.05 -11.53 -17.45
N GLN A 566 10.03 -12.22 -18.61
CA GLN A 566 10.80 -11.82 -19.80
C GLN A 566 10.36 -10.44 -20.30
N ARG A 567 9.04 -10.19 -20.42
CA ARG A 567 8.51 -8.92 -20.93
C ARG A 567 8.83 -7.75 -19.99
N VAL A 568 8.64 -7.93 -18.67
CA VAL A 568 9.05 -6.94 -17.66
C VAL A 568 10.56 -6.68 -17.75
N GLY A 569 11.37 -7.77 -17.82
CA GLY A 569 12.83 -7.65 -17.94
C GLY A 569 13.26 -6.87 -19.18
N LYS A 570 12.67 -7.15 -20.35
CA LYS A 570 12.93 -6.38 -21.58
C LYS A 570 12.56 -4.91 -21.45
N GLY A 571 11.42 -4.60 -20.81
CA GLY A 571 10.99 -3.24 -20.53
C GLY A 571 12.00 -2.48 -19.66
N ILE A 572 12.48 -3.12 -18.59
CA ILE A 572 13.50 -2.55 -17.68
C ILE A 572 14.84 -2.34 -18.41
N ILE A 573 15.29 -3.31 -19.18
CA ILE A 573 16.53 -3.21 -19.99
C ILE A 573 16.44 -2.02 -20.95
N SER A 574 15.35 -1.89 -21.68
CA SER A 574 15.12 -0.78 -22.59
C SER A 574 15.11 0.57 -21.87
N TYR A 575 14.44 0.64 -20.72
CA TYR A 575 14.34 1.86 -19.93
C TYR A 575 15.68 2.28 -19.31
N TRP A 576 16.46 1.34 -18.76
CA TRP A 576 17.77 1.64 -18.20
C TRP A 576 18.88 1.76 -19.25
N GLY A 577 18.62 1.41 -20.50
CA GLY A 577 19.63 1.39 -21.58
C GLY A 577 20.74 0.38 -21.32
N LEU A 578 20.41 -0.77 -20.68
CA LEU A 578 21.42 -1.79 -20.39
C LEU A 578 21.96 -2.40 -21.68
N LYS A 579 23.29 -2.48 -21.76
CA LYS A 579 23.96 -3.11 -22.89
C LYS A 579 23.99 -4.62 -22.73
N PRO A 580 23.78 -5.39 -23.81
CA PRO A 580 23.92 -6.84 -23.79
C PRO A 580 25.32 -7.27 -23.27
N GLU A 581 25.35 -8.38 -22.52
CA GLU A 581 26.61 -8.99 -22.08
C GLU A 581 27.36 -9.51 -23.29
N SER A 582 28.67 -9.25 -23.35
CA SER A 582 29.51 -9.79 -24.43
C SER A 582 29.57 -11.32 -24.33
N LYS A 583 29.68 -12.02 -25.47
CA LYS A 583 29.84 -13.48 -25.49
C LYS A 583 31.07 -13.92 -24.68
N SER A 584 32.13 -13.13 -24.67
CA SER A 584 33.31 -13.36 -23.85
C SER A 584 33.05 -13.24 -22.35
N GLN A 585 32.20 -12.28 -21.92
CA GLN A 585 31.80 -12.15 -20.52
C GLN A 585 30.89 -13.32 -20.07
N MET A 586 29.96 -13.76 -20.91
CA MET A 586 29.13 -14.95 -20.64
C MET A 586 29.95 -16.26 -20.58
N VAL A 587 31.01 -16.39 -21.39
CA VAL A 587 31.87 -17.57 -21.40
C VAL A 587 32.90 -17.51 -20.27
N ALA A 588 33.53 -16.36 -20.03
CA ALA A 588 34.49 -16.17 -18.95
C ALA A 588 33.86 -16.40 -17.58
N SER A 589 32.67 -15.86 -17.34
CA SER A 589 31.97 -16.08 -16.07
C SER A 589 31.57 -17.54 -15.87
N ARG A 590 31.19 -18.27 -16.94
CA ARG A 590 30.94 -19.73 -16.88
C ARG A 590 32.23 -20.52 -16.64
N ALA A 591 33.38 -20.08 -17.18
CA ALA A 591 34.68 -20.69 -16.98
C ALA A 591 35.24 -20.45 -15.58
N GLU A 592 35.16 -19.20 -15.08
CA GLU A 592 35.54 -18.85 -13.70
C GLU A 592 34.72 -19.61 -12.65
N LEU A 593 33.43 -19.84 -12.91
CA LEU A 593 32.60 -20.66 -12.06
C LEU A 593 33.01 -22.15 -12.10
N LYS A 594 33.52 -22.65 -13.24
CA LYS A 594 34.04 -24.01 -13.36
C LYS A 594 35.42 -24.16 -12.70
N GLU A 595 36.34 -23.21 -12.91
CA GLU A 595 37.67 -23.24 -12.29
C GLU A 595 37.65 -23.06 -10.77
N ARG A 596 36.74 -22.27 -10.24
CA ARG A 596 36.59 -22.08 -8.78
C ARG A 596 35.73 -23.16 -8.11
N ALA A 597 35.12 -24.06 -8.89
CA ALA A 597 34.38 -25.24 -8.42
C ALA A 597 35.23 -26.52 -8.42
N LEU A 598 36.47 -26.49 -8.97
CA LEU A 598 37.54 -27.45 -8.81
C LEU A 598 38.47 -27.04 -7.66
#